data_55a193fe01836e0baac41b72d34d76c5
#
_entry.id   55a193fe01836e0baac41b72d34d76c5
#
_cell.length_a   1.000
_cell.length_b   1.000
_cell.length_c   1.000
_cell.angle_alpha   90.00
_cell.angle_beta   90.00
_cell.angle_gamma   90.00
#
_symmetry.space_group_name_H-M   'P 1'
#
loop_
_entity.id
_entity.type
_entity.pdbx_description
1 polymer ?
#
loop_
_entity_poly.entity_id
_entity_poly.type
_entity_poly.pdbx_seq_one_letter_code
_entity_poly.pdbx_strand_id
1 'polypeptide(L)'
;MTIIEDQQAQYLIKSLQHHPSPYLILTKEAGVEWMNKSAQYVFDTTEISDIGIAPIVSHGASKKIEAIGSSFQSDLELSLRKIKFFLRSRIHEIPLDKEDSFFLIEVLA
;
A
#
# COMPACT_ATOMS: atom_id res chain seq x y z
N MET A 1 6.07 4.43 -17.01
CA MET A 1 6.86 3.65 -16.05
C MET A 1 5.94 3.04 -15.02
N THR A 2 6.09 1.77 -14.75
CA THR A 2 5.34 1.12 -13.67
C THR A 2 6.05 1.40 -12.34
N ILE A 3 5.31 1.26 -11.23
CA ILE A 3 5.87 1.45 -9.90
C ILE A 3 7.05 0.50 -9.68
N ILE A 4 6.92 -0.75 -10.13
CA ILE A 4 7.93 -1.79 -9.93
C ILE A 4 9.27 -1.42 -10.59
N GLU A 5 9.24 -0.60 -11.65
CA GLU A 5 10.46 -0.18 -12.34
C GLU A 5 11.15 1.01 -11.68
N ASP A 6 10.48 1.70 -10.76
CA ASP A 6 11.06 2.85 -10.08
C ASP A 6 12.16 2.42 -9.10
N GLN A 7 13.26 3.18 -9.07
CA GLN A 7 14.39 2.84 -8.20
C GLN A 7 14.03 2.91 -6.72
N GLN A 8 13.22 3.90 -6.34
CA GLN A 8 12.81 4.03 -4.94
C GLN A 8 11.92 2.87 -4.53
N ALA A 9 11.00 2.47 -5.41
CA ALA A 9 10.15 1.31 -5.14
C ALA A 9 11.00 0.04 -5.03
N GLN A 10 12.00 -0.13 -5.90
CA GLN A 10 12.91 -1.28 -5.84
C GLN A 10 13.69 -1.32 -4.53
N TYR A 11 14.16 -0.17 -4.07
CA TYR A 11 14.83 -0.08 -2.77
C TYR A 11 13.92 -0.51 -1.64
N LEU A 12 12.67 -0.02 -1.64
CA LEU A 12 11.68 -0.40 -0.62
C LEU A 12 11.38 -1.88 -0.66
N ILE A 13 11.21 -2.45 -1.86
CA ILE A 13 10.96 -3.88 -2.02
C ILE A 13 12.08 -4.69 -1.39
N LYS A 14 13.33 -4.37 -1.70
CA LYS A 14 14.48 -5.08 -1.13
C LYS A 14 14.55 -4.93 0.38
N SER A 15 14.29 -3.73 0.88
CA SER A 15 14.39 -3.45 2.32
C SER A 15 13.29 -4.10 3.13
N LEU A 16 12.09 -4.24 2.56
CA LEU A 16 10.91 -4.66 3.30
C LEU A 16 10.46 -6.09 3.00
N GLN A 17 11.10 -6.76 2.03
CA GLN A 17 10.68 -8.10 1.58
C GLN A 17 10.56 -9.09 2.76
N HIS A 18 11.50 -9.07 3.67
CA HIS A 18 11.53 -9.97 4.82
C HIS A 18 11.24 -9.27 6.14
N HIS A 19 10.74 -8.04 6.09
CA HIS A 19 10.37 -7.31 7.31
C HIS A 19 9.21 -8.02 8.01
N PRO A 20 9.22 -8.06 9.36
CA PRO A 20 8.16 -8.76 10.11
C PRO A 20 6.79 -8.12 10.02
N SER A 21 6.70 -6.84 9.69
CA SER A 21 5.41 -6.18 9.50
C SER A 21 4.92 -6.36 8.07
N PRO A 22 3.60 -6.53 7.87
CA PRO A 22 3.06 -6.61 6.51
C PRO A 22 3.11 -5.26 5.80
N TYR A 23 3.64 -5.25 4.57
CA TYR A 23 3.71 -4.07 3.73
C TYR A 23 3.11 -4.34 2.37
N LEU A 24 2.43 -3.33 1.81
CA LEU A 24 1.85 -3.38 0.48
C LEU A 24 2.28 -2.13 -0.28
N ILE A 25 2.44 -2.26 -1.59
CA ILE A 25 2.61 -1.11 -2.48
C ILE A 25 1.38 -1.02 -3.36
N LEU A 26 0.77 0.17 -3.38
CA LEU A 26 -0.45 0.44 -4.14
C LEU A 26 -0.22 1.56 -5.14
N THR A 27 -0.92 1.47 -6.27
CA THR A 27 -1.02 2.61 -7.19
C THR A 27 -1.85 3.72 -6.57
N LYS A 28 -1.89 4.89 -7.20
CA LYS A 28 -2.77 6.00 -6.79
C LYS A 28 -4.23 5.58 -6.73
N GLU A 29 -4.63 4.67 -7.59
CA GLU A 29 -6.00 4.17 -7.66
C GLU A 29 -6.23 2.99 -6.72
N ALA A 30 -5.29 2.74 -5.81
CA ALA A 30 -5.34 1.66 -4.83
C ALA A 30 -5.25 0.25 -5.43
N GLY A 31 -4.66 0.13 -6.62
CA GLY A 31 -4.34 -1.18 -7.18
C GLY A 31 -3.10 -1.76 -6.50
N VAL A 32 -3.18 -3.02 -6.07
CA VAL A 32 -2.06 -3.67 -5.39
C VAL A 32 -1.01 -4.07 -6.41
N GLU A 33 0.22 -3.56 -6.21
CA GLU A 33 1.34 -3.87 -7.10
C GLU A 33 2.33 -4.86 -6.47
N TRP A 34 2.40 -4.91 -5.15
CA TRP A 34 3.35 -5.76 -4.46
C TRP A 34 2.96 -5.92 -3.01
N MET A 35 3.33 -7.04 -2.43
CA MET A 35 3.24 -7.27 -0.99
C MET A 35 4.46 -8.06 -0.53
N ASN A 36 4.92 -7.78 0.70
CA ASN A 36 6.07 -8.49 1.22
C ASN A 36 5.69 -9.87 1.77
N LYS A 37 6.69 -10.62 2.25
CA LYS A 37 6.46 -11.96 2.76
C LYS A 37 5.50 -12.01 3.94
N SER A 38 5.62 -11.04 4.85
CA SER A 38 4.74 -10.96 6.01
C SER A 38 3.28 -10.74 5.58
N ALA A 39 3.05 -9.88 4.58
CA ALA A 39 1.71 -9.65 4.06
C ALA A 39 1.15 -10.92 3.40
N GLN A 40 1.98 -11.63 2.64
CA GLN A 40 1.57 -12.91 2.04
C GLN A 40 1.12 -13.91 3.10
N TYR A 41 1.84 -13.95 4.22
CA TYR A 41 1.50 -14.84 5.33
C TYR A 41 0.18 -14.42 5.99
N VAL A 42 0.02 -13.13 6.29
CA VAL A 42 -1.17 -12.63 6.96
C VAL A 42 -2.43 -12.82 6.11
N PHE A 43 -2.31 -12.58 4.80
CA PHE A 43 -3.45 -12.72 3.89
C PHE A 43 -3.61 -14.13 3.34
N ASP A 44 -2.67 -15.02 3.65
CA ASP A 44 -2.68 -16.41 3.20
C ASP A 44 -2.82 -16.52 1.68
N THR A 45 -2.06 -15.68 0.95
CA THR A 45 -2.01 -15.73 -0.50
C THR A 45 -0.70 -15.14 -1.01
N THR A 46 -0.24 -15.63 -2.14
CA THR A 46 0.89 -15.06 -2.87
C THR A 46 0.44 -14.25 -4.08
N GLU A 47 -0.87 -14.22 -4.35
CA GLU A 47 -1.42 -13.59 -5.54
C GLU A 47 -1.99 -12.22 -5.20
N ILE A 48 -1.35 -11.17 -5.70
CA ILE A 48 -1.84 -9.80 -5.47
C ILE A 48 -3.23 -9.58 -6.05
N SER A 49 -3.60 -10.34 -7.08
CA SER A 49 -4.92 -10.24 -7.70
C SER A 49 -6.06 -10.71 -6.78
N ASP A 50 -5.74 -11.48 -5.74
CA ASP A 50 -6.75 -11.90 -4.76
C ASP A 50 -7.18 -10.76 -3.84
N ILE A 51 -6.41 -9.68 -3.79
CA ILE A 51 -6.61 -8.60 -2.84
C ILE A 51 -7.15 -7.37 -3.56
N GLY A 52 -8.30 -6.89 -3.11
CA GLY A 52 -8.86 -5.63 -3.57
C GLY A 52 -8.83 -4.62 -2.44
N ILE A 53 -8.49 -3.38 -2.75
CA ILE A 53 -8.46 -2.30 -1.77
C ILE A 53 -9.32 -1.16 -2.30
N ALA A 54 -10.25 -0.69 -1.47
CA ALA A 54 -11.09 0.44 -1.82
C ALA A 54 -10.20 1.69 -1.98
N PRO A 55 -10.58 2.61 -2.88
CA PRO A 55 -9.80 3.83 -3.06
C PRO A 55 -9.56 4.54 -1.73
N ILE A 56 -8.35 5.10 -1.58
CA ILE A 56 -7.98 5.80 -0.36
C ILE A 56 -8.60 7.19 -0.40
N VAL A 57 -9.88 7.24 -0.07
CA VAL A 57 -10.65 8.47 0.01
C VAL A 57 -11.32 8.44 1.36
N SER A 58 -10.68 9.03 2.36
CA SER A 58 -11.27 9.07 3.68
C SER A 58 -11.39 10.50 4.14
N HIS A 59 -12.21 10.71 5.17
CA HIS A 59 -12.43 12.03 5.74
C HIS A 59 -11.08 12.58 6.23
N GLY A 60 -10.67 13.68 5.64
CA GLY A 60 -9.40 14.32 5.95
C GLY A 60 -8.18 13.70 5.27
N ALA A 61 -8.30 12.53 4.69
CA ALA A 61 -7.17 11.93 3.99
C ALA A 61 -6.79 12.72 2.75
N SER A 62 -7.77 13.27 2.04
CA SER A 62 -7.52 14.07 0.86
C SER A 62 -6.63 15.27 1.16
N LYS A 63 -6.82 15.88 2.33
CA LYS A 63 -5.98 17.02 2.74
C LYS A 63 -4.54 16.60 3.01
N LYS A 64 -4.35 15.38 3.53
CA LYS A 64 -3.02 14.86 3.85
C LYS A 64 -2.33 14.35 2.61
N ILE A 65 -3.08 13.78 1.69
CA ILE A 65 -2.53 13.26 0.44
C ILE A 65 -2.01 14.39 -0.45
N GLU A 66 -2.53 15.60 -0.30
CA GLU A 66 -2.05 16.76 -1.03
C GLU A 66 -0.57 17.05 -0.74
N ALA A 67 -0.08 16.64 0.42
CA ALA A 67 1.34 16.82 0.77
C ALA A 67 2.11 15.57 0.36
N ILE A 68 2.74 15.60 -0.78
CA ILE A 68 3.56 14.49 -1.28
C ILE A 68 4.64 14.17 -0.25
N GLY A 69 4.80 12.88 0.07
CA GLY A 69 5.74 12.43 1.07
C GLY A 69 5.18 12.38 2.48
N SER A 70 3.93 12.80 2.67
CA SER A 70 3.30 12.73 3.97
C SER A 70 2.87 11.30 4.32
N SER A 71 2.67 11.05 5.61
CA SER A 71 2.12 9.78 6.08
C SER A 71 0.95 10.05 7.02
N PHE A 72 0.01 9.11 7.06
CA PHE A 72 -1.13 9.21 7.96
C PHE A 72 -1.66 7.82 8.27
N GLN A 73 -2.40 7.70 9.37
CA GLN A 73 -3.05 6.45 9.74
C GLN A 73 -4.50 6.46 9.30
N SER A 74 -4.96 5.33 8.81
CA SER A 74 -6.35 5.18 8.39
C SER A 74 -6.71 3.70 8.39
N ASP A 75 -8.00 3.41 8.51
CA ASP A 75 -8.50 2.07 8.30
C ASP A 75 -8.73 1.89 6.80
N LEU A 76 -8.08 0.89 6.23
CA LEU A 76 -8.26 0.55 4.82
C LEU A 76 -9.32 -0.53 4.69
N GLU A 77 -10.29 -0.30 3.80
CA GLU A 77 -11.22 -1.35 3.43
C GLU A 77 -10.53 -2.26 2.43
N LEU A 78 -10.41 -3.52 2.81
CA LEU A 78 -9.71 -4.52 2.02
C LEU A 78 -10.64 -5.69 1.78
N SER A 79 -10.64 -6.21 0.57
CA SER A 79 -11.38 -7.43 0.27
C SER A 79 -10.41 -8.52 -0.16
N LEU A 80 -10.63 -9.71 0.38
CA LEU A 80 -9.85 -10.89 0.08
C LEU A 80 -10.83 -12.01 -0.22
N ARG A 81 -10.83 -12.49 -1.47
CA ARG A 81 -11.73 -13.56 -1.90
C ARG A 81 -13.19 -13.24 -1.55
N LYS A 82 -13.60 -12.00 -1.82
CA LYS A 82 -14.97 -11.50 -1.61
C LYS A 82 -15.36 -11.24 -0.15
N ILE A 83 -14.44 -11.45 0.78
CA ILE A 83 -14.66 -11.10 2.19
C ILE A 83 -14.05 -9.73 2.43
N LYS A 84 -14.86 -8.81 2.96
CA LYS A 84 -14.40 -7.45 3.25
C LYS A 84 -14.04 -7.32 4.72
N PHE A 85 -12.97 -6.58 4.97
CA PHE A 85 -12.57 -6.25 6.34
C PHE A 85 -11.76 -4.96 6.33
N PHE A 86 -11.56 -4.42 7.52
CA PHE A 86 -10.82 -3.18 7.67
C PHE A 86 -9.53 -3.46 8.42
N LEU A 87 -8.44 -2.87 7.93
CA LEU A 87 -7.14 -2.98 8.57
C LEU A 87 -6.62 -1.61 8.94
N ARG A 88 -6.25 -1.46 10.21
CA ARG A 88 -5.56 -0.23 10.63
C ARG A 88 -4.19 -0.19 9.96
N SER A 89 -3.91 0.90 9.29
CA SER A 89 -2.72 0.99 8.45
C SER A 89 -2.09 2.37 8.56
N ARG A 90 -0.78 2.41 8.36
CA ARG A 90 -0.07 3.66 8.11
C ARG A 90 0.18 3.76 6.62
N ILE A 91 -0.24 4.88 6.05
CA ILE A 91 -0.17 5.11 4.61
C ILE A 91 0.90 6.16 4.36
N HIS A 92 1.90 5.81 3.54
CA HIS A 92 2.96 6.72 3.13
C HIS A 92 2.78 7.01 1.65
N GLU A 93 2.67 8.27 1.29
CA GLU A 93 2.66 8.65 -0.11
C GLU A 93 4.09 8.91 -0.57
N ILE A 94 4.55 8.16 -1.57
CA ILE A 94 5.91 8.21 -2.06
C ILE A 94 5.90 8.81 -3.46
N PRO A 95 6.62 9.91 -3.70
CA PRO A 95 6.63 10.51 -5.03
C PRO A 95 7.41 9.67 -6.04
N LEU A 96 6.87 9.54 -7.25
CA LEU A 96 7.57 8.92 -8.38
C LEU A 96 8.27 9.98 -9.22
N ASP A 97 7.53 11.04 -9.56
CA ASP A 97 8.03 12.19 -10.30
C ASP A 97 7.22 13.41 -9.89
N LYS A 98 7.22 14.45 -10.73
CA LYS A 98 6.62 15.74 -10.36
C LYS A 98 5.12 15.67 -10.07
N GLU A 99 4.41 14.75 -10.69
CA GLU A 99 2.93 14.70 -10.62
C GLU A 99 2.42 13.35 -10.22
N ASP A 100 3.29 12.36 -10.04
CA ASP A 100 2.88 11.00 -9.77
C ASP A 100 3.44 10.51 -8.44
N SER A 101 2.76 9.52 -7.86
CA SER A 101 3.16 8.94 -6.59
C SER A 101 2.58 7.53 -6.48
N PHE A 102 3.01 6.82 -5.46
CA PHE A 102 2.41 5.55 -5.08
C PHE A 102 2.26 5.52 -3.56
N PHE A 103 1.51 4.55 -3.06
CA PHE A 103 1.31 4.39 -1.62
C PHE A 103 2.06 3.18 -1.10
N LEU A 104 2.81 3.38 -0.02
CA LEU A 104 3.36 2.29 0.77
C LEU A 104 2.47 2.14 2.01
N ILE A 105 1.91 0.95 2.18
CA ILE A 105 1.00 0.66 3.27
C ILE A 105 1.68 -0.25 4.28
N GLU A 106 1.73 0.20 5.53
CA GLU A 106 2.17 -0.63 6.65
C GLU A 106 0.94 -1.05 7.44
N VAL A 107 0.68 -2.35 7.54
CA VAL A 107 -0.43 -2.86 8.33
C VAL A 107 -0.02 -2.87 9.79
N LEU A 108 -0.81 -2.19 10.65
CA LEU A 108 -0.46 -1.96 12.04
C LEU A 108 -1.08 -2.98 13.01
N ALA A 109 -2.12 -3.67 12.59
CA ALA A 109 -2.78 -4.60 13.51
C ALA A 109 -3.08 -5.93 12.85
#